data_04d0bb4f7308372f05ffe49b4cec48e3
#
_entry.id   04d0bb4f7308372f05ffe49b4cec48e3
#
_cell.length_a   1.000
_cell.length_b   1.000
_cell.length_c   1.000
_cell.angle_alpha   90.00
_cell.angle_beta   90.00
_cell.angle_gamma   90.00
#
_symmetry.space_group_name_H-M   'P 1'
#
loop_
_entity.id
_entity.type
_entity.pdbx_description
1 polymer ?
#
loop_
_entity_poly.entity_id
_entity_poly.type
_entity_poly.pdbx_seq_one_letter_code
_entity_poly.pdbx_strand_id
1 'polypeptide(L)'
;VVGLLDAKSKALAAGLDFRAIGEVAFPFGAIPNAVAKLGQLEGLAAFRYTVELFKQTTLTLLQEAPAALQSAGVEALLIDQTSSGGSTVAEFLDLPFISVCCALMLNRDPNVPPFNTTWNYHAAGWARIRNQLGHELMSRIARPIINEVVAHRQRWNLPTYRHPNDAFSKLAQLCQQPAEFEFPRQHLPACFHFTGPYSNPASREPSSFPFEQLTGKPLIYASLGTIQNQLLGTFQVIAEACQELDAQLVIALGGGSKPESLPALPGSPLVVEYAPQLELLQRATLTITHAGMNTTLESLANGVPMVAIPIANDQPGVAARIAWTGTGEVVPLKRLSSSKLRSAIGRVLSEKTYRENALRMQVAIRQAGGIKRAIDIVEQVVATGKPVRSRLS
;
A
#
# COMPACT_ATOMS: atom_id res chain seq x y z
N VAL A 1 -1.37 -1.37 20.66
CA VAL A 1 -1.48 -2.12 19.40
C VAL A 1 -1.71 -3.59 19.71
N VAL A 2 -2.67 -4.23 19.02
CA VAL A 2 -2.86 -5.69 19.04
C VAL A 2 -2.38 -6.23 17.69
N GLY A 3 -1.48 -7.22 17.68
CA GLY A 3 -0.91 -7.73 16.44
C GLY A 3 0.04 -8.91 16.61
N LEU A 4 0.58 -9.39 15.49
CA LEU A 4 1.57 -10.46 15.47
C LEU A 4 2.93 -9.98 16.01
N LEU A 5 3.72 -10.87 16.59
CA LEU A 5 5.00 -10.57 17.26
C LEU A 5 5.97 -9.73 16.41
N ASP A 6 5.99 -9.94 15.10
CA ASP A 6 6.87 -9.19 14.18
C ASP A 6 6.57 -7.68 14.10
N ALA A 7 5.39 -7.24 14.57
CA ALA A 7 5.05 -5.83 14.67
C ALA A 7 5.48 -5.15 15.98
N LYS A 8 5.90 -5.96 17.00
CA LYS A 8 6.15 -5.48 18.36
C LYS A 8 7.21 -4.39 18.44
N SER A 9 8.35 -4.60 17.82
CA SER A 9 9.47 -3.64 17.85
C SER A 9 9.07 -2.27 17.29
N LYS A 10 8.32 -2.26 16.17
CA LYS A 10 7.83 -1.03 15.54
C LYS A 10 6.79 -0.31 16.40
N ALA A 11 5.89 -1.06 17.05
CA ALA A 11 4.89 -0.46 17.94
C ALA A 11 5.56 0.20 19.15
N LEU A 12 6.52 -0.50 19.80
CA LEU A 12 7.26 0.03 20.94
C LEU A 12 8.14 1.21 20.56
N ALA A 13 8.80 1.18 19.39
CA ALA A 13 9.58 2.30 18.86
C ALA A 13 8.72 3.55 18.59
N ALA A 14 7.42 3.35 18.27
CA ALA A 14 6.45 4.43 18.13
C ALA A 14 5.86 4.90 19.48
N GLY A 15 6.34 4.39 20.62
CA GLY A 15 5.82 4.73 21.95
C GLY A 15 4.46 4.12 22.28
N LEU A 16 4.04 3.08 21.57
CA LEU A 16 2.73 2.44 21.73
C LEU A 16 2.86 1.12 22.50
N ASP A 17 1.94 0.87 23.43
CA ASP A 17 1.80 -0.45 24.06
C ASP A 17 1.46 -1.51 23.03
N PHE A 18 1.98 -2.72 23.25
CA PHE A 18 1.77 -3.86 22.36
C PHE A 18 1.22 -5.09 23.10
N ARG A 19 0.19 -5.68 22.51
CA ARG A 19 -0.38 -6.98 22.93
C ARG A 19 -0.20 -7.97 21.79
N ALA A 20 0.54 -9.02 22.03
CA ALA A 20 0.75 -10.07 21.03
C ALA A 20 -0.51 -10.95 20.92
N ILE A 21 -0.79 -11.36 19.69
CA ILE A 21 -1.70 -12.45 19.34
C ILE A 21 -0.99 -13.39 18.38
N GLY A 22 -1.38 -14.65 18.37
CA GLY A 22 -0.84 -15.66 17.47
C GLY A 22 0.59 -16.08 17.77
N GLU A 23 1.06 -15.98 19.00
CA GLU A 23 2.45 -16.32 19.35
C GLU A 23 2.84 -17.76 18.98
N VAL A 24 1.88 -18.70 19.02
CA VAL A 24 2.08 -20.10 18.64
C VAL A 24 2.05 -20.27 17.13
N ALA A 25 1.05 -19.68 16.45
CA ALA A 25 0.86 -19.82 15.00
C ALA A 25 1.86 -18.97 14.19
N PHE A 26 2.26 -17.82 14.74
CA PHE A 26 3.19 -16.85 14.13
C PHE A 26 4.25 -16.44 15.15
N PRO A 27 5.22 -17.32 15.50
CA PRO A 27 6.34 -16.93 16.36
C PRO A 27 7.16 -15.82 15.71
N PHE A 28 7.98 -15.14 16.50
CA PHE A 28 8.85 -14.06 15.97
C PHE A 28 9.64 -14.52 14.74
N GLY A 29 9.65 -13.72 13.69
CA GLY A 29 10.23 -14.04 12.39
C GLY A 29 9.31 -14.80 11.43
N ALA A 30 8.10 -15.19 11.84
CA ALA A 30 7.19 -15.97 10.99
C ALA A 30 6.75 -15.17 9.74
N ILE A 31 6.45 -13.89 9.87
CA ILE A 31 6.02 -13.05 8.74
C ILE A 31 7.17 -12.79 7.77
N PRO A 32 8.37 -12.36 8.19
CA PRO A 32 9.53 -12.29 7.31
C PRO A 32 9.81 -13.60 6.56
N ASN A 33 9.76 -14.75 7.24
CA ASN A 33 9.95 -16.06 6.61
C ASN A 33 8.83 -16.39 5.59
N ALA A 34 7.58 -16.04 5.91
CA ALA A 34 6.47 -16.23 4.98
C ALA A 34 6.62 -15.36 3.73
N VAL A 35 7.07 -14.12 3.89
CA VAL A 35 7.36 -13.20 2.77
C VAL A 35 8.54 -13.71 1.93
N ALA A 36 9.62 -14.18 2.56
CA ALA A 36 10.75 -14.78 1.86
C ALA A 36 10.33 -16.02 1.04
N LYS A 37 9.50 -16.89 1.62
CA LYS A 37 8.93 -18.05 0.92
C LYS A 37 8.03 -17.63 -0.24
N LEU A 38 7.20 -16.60 -0.06
CA LEU A 38 6.36 -16.05 -1.12
C LEU A 38 7.20 -15.54 -2.30
N GLY A 39 8.34 -14.91 -2.03
CA GLY A 39 9.29 -14.45 -3.05
C GLY A 39 9.92 -15.57 -3.89
N GLN A 40 9.89 -16.82 -3.41
CA GLN A 40 10.38 -18.01 -4.12
C GLN A 40 9.29 -18.73 -4.92
N LEU A 41 8.03 -18.36 -4.73
CA LEU A 41 6.88 -18.99 -5.38
C LEU A 41 6.40 -18.17 -6.56
N GLU A 42 5.87 -18.84 -7.58
CA GLU A 42 5.31 -18.20 -8.77
C GLU A 42 3.87 -18.67 -9.07
N GLY A 43 3.14 -17.86 -9.80
CA GLY A 43 1.84 -18.20 -10.36
C GLY A 43 0.83 -18.69 -9.32
N LEU A 44 0.25 -19.88 -9.56
CA LEU A 44 -0.81 -20.44 -8.71
C LEU A 44 -0.31 -20.85 -7.32
N ALA A 45 0.96 -21.25 -7.19
CA ALA A 45 1.55 -21.62 -5.90
C ALA A 45 1.69 -20.40 -4.97
N ALA A 46 2.25 -19.30 -5.48
CA ALA A 46 2.34 -18.02 -4.75
C ALA A 46 0.95 -17.54 -4.32
N PHE A 47 -0.01 -17.65 -5.22
CA PHE A 47 -1.38 -17.23 -4.97
C PHE A 47 -2.06 -18.06 -3.86
N ARG A 48 -1.99 -19.40 -3.92
CA ARG A 48 -2.54 -20.27 -2.88
C ARG A 48 -1.89 -20.02 -1.52
N TYR A 49 -0.58 -19.83 -1.53
CA TYR A 49 0.17 -19.53 -0.30
C TYR A 49 -0.29 -18.22 0.34
N THR A 50 -0.49 -17.16 -0.47
CA THR A 50 -1.00 -15.86 0.01
C THR A 50 -2.39 -16.00 0.63
N VAL A 51 -3.31 -16.71 -0.04
CA VAL A 51 -4.67 -16.91 0.48
C VAL A 51 -4.64 -17.68 1.81
N GLU A 52 -3.81 -18.72 1.91
CA GLU A 52 -3.69 -19.51 3.15
C GLU A 52 -3.08 -18.66 4.28
N LEU A 53 -2.05 -17.86 4.00
CA LEU A 53 -1.46 -16.94 4.98
C LEU A 53 -2.50 -15.96 5.52
N PHE A 54 -3.27 -15.31 4.65
CA PHE A 54 -4.34 -14.41 5.06
C PHE A 54 -5.47 -15.12 5.82
N LYS A 55 -5.81 -16.35 5.45
CA LYS A 55 -6.76 -17.17 6.20
C LYS A 55 -6.28 -17.44 7.62
N GLN A 56 -5.03 -17.85 7.78
CA GLN A 56 -4.44 -18.15 9.10
C GLN A 56 -4.35 -16.89 9.98
N THR A 57 -3.91 -15.77 9.44
CA THR A 57 -3.86 -14.50 10.19
C THR A 57 -5.27 -14.02 10.57
N THR A 58 -6.27 -14.20 9.71
CA THR A 58 -7.67 -13.88 10.00
C THR A 58 -8.21 -14.78 11.13
N LEU A 59 -7.93 -16.07 11.07
CA LEU A 59 -8.36 -17.03 12.10
C LEU A 59 -7.75 -16.68 13.46
N THR A 60 -6.44 -16.43 13.51
CA THR A 60 -5.73 -15.99 14.72
C THR A 60 -6.34 -14.73 15.30
N LEU A 61 -6.61 -13.73 14.45
CA LEU A 61 -7.26 -12.48 14.88
C LEU A 61 -8.64 -12.75 15.51
N LEU A 62 -9.48 -13.55 14.87
CA LEU A 62 -10.81 -13.87 15.36
C LEU A 62 -10.79 -14.66 16.68
N GLN A 63 -9.80 -15.54 16.89
CA GLN A 63 -9.70 -16.37 18.07
C GLN A 63 -9.10 -15.65 19.28
N GLU A 64 -8.07 -14.82 19.09
CA GLU A 64 -7.25 -14.30 20.19
C GLU A 64 -7.47 -12.80 20.46
N ALA A 65 -7.82 -12.01 19.42
CA ALA A 65 -7.99 -10.56 19.62
C ALA A 65 -9.12 -10.18 20.60
N PRO A 66 -10.25 -10.89 20.71
CA PRO A 66 -11.28 -10.54 21.70
C PRO A 66 -10.73 -10.47 23.12
N ALA A 67 -10.06 -11.51 23.58
CA ALA A 67 -9.49 -11.56 24.93
C ALA A 67 -8.39 -10.50 25.13
N ALA A 68 -7.54 -10.30 24.13
CA ALA A 68 -6.46 -9.30 24.17
C ALA A 68 -7.01 -7.87 24.28
N LEU A 69 -8.06 -7.54 23.54
CA LEU A 69 -8.70 -6.22 23.56
C LEU A 69 -9.46 -5.98 24.88
N GLN A 70 -10.21 -6.96 25.38
CA GLN A 70 -10.89 -6.87 26.67
C GLN A 70 -9.90 -6.66 27.81
N SER A 71 -8.81 -7.44 27.84
CA SER A 71 -7.78 -7.30 28.89
C SER A 71 -7.05 -5.96 28.84
N ALA A 72 -7.04 -5.30 27.69
CA ALA A 72 -6.43 -3.99 27.51
C ALA A 72 -7.37 -2.82 27.81
N GLY A 73 -8.66 -3.07 28.09
CA GLY A 73 -9.65 -2.03 28.38
C GLY A 73 -9.86 -1.05 27.23
N VAL A 74 -9.86 -1.56 26.00
CA VAL A 74 -9.95 -0.73 24.78
C VAL A 74 -11.38 -0.21 24.60
N GLU A 75 -11.54 1.07 24.32
CA GLU A 75 -12.83 1.75 24.12
C GLU A 75 -13.18 2.00 22.64
N ALA A 76 -12.19 1.99 21.75
CA ALA A 76 -12.39 2.17 20.30
C ALA A 76 -11.26 1.51 19.51
N LEU A 77 -11.49 1.20 18.23
CA LEU A 77 -10.53 0.52 17.38
C LEU A 77 -10.24 1.29 16.09
N LEU A 78 -8.97 1.37 15.72
CA LEU A 78 -8.53 1.66 14.35
C LEU A 78 -8.19 0.33 13.68
N ILE A 79 -8.91 0.00 12.63
CA ILE A 79 -8.81 -1.31 11.95
C ILE A 79 -8.33 -1.10 10.52
N ASP A 80 -7.17 -1.66 10.19
CA ASP A 80 -6.71 -1.70 8.80
C ASP A 80 -7.69 -2.52 7.94
N GLN A 81 -8.04 -2.02 6.75
CA GLN A 81 -8.97 -2.69 5.83
C GLN A 81 -8.50 -4.10 5.41
N THR A 82 -7.20 -4.37 5.47
CA THR A 82 -6.64 -5.70 5.17
C THR A 82 -6.86 -6.72 6.29
N SER A 83 -7.23 -6.26 7.50
CA SER A 83 -7.53 -7.12 8.66
C SER A 83 -8.95 -7.70 8.56
N SER A 84 -9.13 -8.74 7.77
CA SER A 84 -10.44 -9.27 7.35
C SER A 84 -11.38 -9.68 8.50
N GLY A 85 -10.87 -9.96 9.70
CA GLY A 85 -11.68 -10.30 10.89
C GLY A 85 -11.90 -9.14 11.85
N GLY A 86 -11.19 -8.02 11.68
CA GLY A 86 -11.14 -6.95 12.66
C GLY A 86 -12.50 -6.32 12.98
N SER A 87 -13.29 -6.01 11.96
CA SER A 87 -14.65 -5.47 12.13
C SER A 87 -15.60 -6.46 12.85
N THR A 88 -15.45 -7.75 12.57
CA THR A 88 -16.23 -8.79 13.24
C THR A 88 -15.90 -8.88 14.73
N VAL A 89 -14.61 -8.73 15.10
CA VAL A 89 -14.17 -8.65 16.51
C VAL A 89 -14.72 -7.38 17.16
N ALA A 90 -14.66 -6.23 16.49
CA ALA A 90 -15.22 -4.98 17.01
C ALA A 90 -16.72 -5.08 17.29
N GLU A 91 -17.48 -5.63 16.33
CA GLU A 91 -18.93 -5.84 16.50
C GLU A 91 -19.25 -6.87 17.61
N PHE A 92 -18.44 -7.91 17.76
CA PHE A 92 -18.63 -8.90 18.84
C PHE A 92 -18.40 -8.29 20.23
N LEU A 93 -17.48 -7.35 20.33
CA LEU A 93 -17.16 -6.66 21.59
C LEU A 93 -17.99 -5.38 21.80
N ASP A 94 -18.90 -5.06 20.88
CA ASP A 94 -19.66 -3.81 20.86
C ASP A 94 -18.78 -2.55 20.94
N LEU A 95 -17.62 -2.59 20.28
CA LEU A 95 -16.65 -1.50 20.25
C LEU A 95 -16.84 -0.65 18.99
N PRO A 96 -16.89 0.68 19.12
CA PRO A 96 -16.83 1.56 17.96
C PRO A 96 -15.50 1.39 17.23
N PHE A 97 -15.55 1.40 15.90
CA PHE A 97 -14.33 1.27 15.12
C PHE A 97 -14.30 2.18 13.89
N ILE A 98 -13.10 2.49 13.47
CA ILE A 98 -12.79 3.27 12.27
C ILE A 98 -11.97 2.39 11.34
N SER A 99 -12.34 2.32 10.06
CA SER A 99 -11.54 1.62 9.06
C SER A 99 -10.44 2.52 8.51
N VAL A 100 -9.23 1.99 8.39
CA VAL A 100 -8.06 2.70 7.86
C VAL A 100 -7.55 2.00 6.61
N CYS A 101 -7.37 2.74 5.53
CA CYS A 101 -6.82 2.23 4.27
C CYS A 101 -5.35 2.63 4.18
N CYS A 102 -4.45 1.74 4.64
CA CYS A 102 -2.99 1.94 4.55
C CYS A 102 -2.40 1.49 3.21
N ALA A 103 -3.19 0.84 2.38
CA ALA A 103 -2.91 0.44 1.00
C ALA A 103 -3.99 1.00 0.07
N LEU A 104 -4.09 0.51 -1.16
CA LEU A 104 -5.20 0.87 -2.04
C LEU A 104 -6.52 0.40 -1.44
N MET A 105 -7.54 1.28 -1.39
CA MET A 105 -8.82 0.97 -0.76
C MET A 105 -9.48 -0.28 -1.33
N LEU A 106 -10.07 -1.07 -0.46
CA LEU A 106 -10.76 -2.33 -0.81
C LEU A 106 -12.27 -2.14 -1.05
N ASN A 107 -12.80 -0.94 -0.87
CA ASN A 107 -14.21 -0.64 -1.17
C ASN A 107 -14.53 -1.00 -2.62
N ARG A 108 -15.52 -1.86 -2.80
CA ARG A 108 -15.96 -2.28 -4.14
C ARG A 108 -16.91 -1.25 -4.75
N ASP A 109 -16.66 -0.94 -6.01
CA ASP A 109 -17.53 -0.14 -6.87
C ASP A 109 -17.53 -0.78 -8.26
N PRO A 110 -18.71 -1.10 -8.83
CA PRO A 110 -18.78 -1.71 -10.18
C PRO A 110 -18.15 -0.84 -11.28
N ASN A 111 -18.05 0.47 -11.05
CA ASN A 111 -17.46 1.38 -12.02
C ASN A 111 -15.92 1.38 -11.98
N VAL A 112 -15.32 0.81 -10.94
CA VAL A 112 -13.86 0.82 -10.72
C VAL A 112 -13.29 -0.60 -10.83
N PRO A 113 -12.17 -0.79 -11.55
CA PRO A 113 -11.47 -2.07 -11.61
C PRO A 113 -11.08 -2.61 -10.24
N PRO A 114 -10.99 -3.94 -10.05
CA PRO A 114 -10.43 -4.53 -8.84
C PRO A 114 -9.03 -4.00 -8.53
N PHE A 115 -8.72 -3.81 -7.26
CA PHE A 115 -7.50 -3.15 -6.76
C PHE A 115 -6.20 -3.81 -7.21
N ASN A 116 -6.22 -5.07 -7.58
CA ASN A 116 -5.06 -5.88 -7.98
C ASN A 116 -4.93 -6.02 -9.50
N THR A 117 -5.59 -5.17 -10.30
CA THR A 117 -5.52 -5.20 -11.76
C THR A 117 -4.91 -3.92 -12.32
N THR A 118 -4.21 -4.04 -13.46
CA THR A 118 -3.73 -2.90 -14.25
C THR A 118 -4.78 -2.37 -15.23
N TRP A 119 -6.05 -2.72 -15.04
CA TRP A 119 -7.11 -2.32 -15.97
C TRP A 119 -7.36 -0.81 -15.90
N ASN A 120 -7.42 -0.19 -17.07
CA ASN A 120 -7.78 1.20 -17.18
C ASN A 120 -9.24 1.43 -16.80
N TYR A 121 -9.50 2.59 -16.19
CA TYR A 121 -10.85 3.08 -15.97
C TYR A 121 -11.52 3.43 -17.30
N HIS A 122 -12.78 3.03 -17.45
CA HIS A 122 -13.66 3.44 -18.53
C HIS A 122 -15.08 3.61 -18.00
N ALA A 123 -15.75 4.70 -18.41
CA ALA A 123 -17.13 4.97 -18.01
C ALA A 123 -18.18 4.10 -18.76
N ALA A 124 -17.76 3.33 -19.78
CA ALA A 124 -18.64 2.54 -20.62
C ALA A 124 -19.23 1.32 -19.91
N GLY A 125 -20.45 0.92 -20.29
CA GLY A 125 -21.17 -0.20 -19.66
C GLY A 125 -20.42 -1.54 -19.70
N TRP A 126 -19.68 -1.82 -20.78
CA TRP A 126 -18.86 -3.04 -20.85
C TRP A 126 -17.78 -3.08 -19.78
N ALA A 127 -17.20 -1.93 -19.42
CA ALA A 127 -16.19 -1.86 -18.36
C ALA A 127 -16.79 -2.16 -16.99
N ARG A 128 -18.03 -1.72 -16.74
CA ARG A 128 -18.77 -2.05 -15.52
C ARG A 128 -18.98 -3.56 -15.40
N ILE A 129 -19.39 -4.23 -16.50
CA ILE A 129 -19.55 -5.70 -16.51
C ILE A 129 -18.20 -6.38 -16.25
N ARG A 130 -17.13 -5.97 -16.93
CA ARG A 130 -15.76 -6.47 -16.72
C ARG A 130 -15.36 -6.34 -15.24
N ASN A 131 -15.57 -5.17 -14.65
CA ASN A 131 -15.19 -4.90 -13.26
C ASN A 131 -16.01 -5.78 -12.28
N GLN A 132 -17.32 -5.92 -12.51
CA GLN A 132 -18.16 -6.81 -11.69
C GLN A 132 -17.68 -8.27 -11.75
N LEU A 133 -17.37 -8.78 -12.93
CA LEU A 133 -16.82 -10.13 -13.10
C LEU A 133 -15.46 -10.26 -12.40
N GLY A 134 -14.61 -9.24 -12.47
CA GLY A 134 -13.34 -9.19 -11.76
C GLY A 134 -13.53 -9.22 -10.24
N HIS A 135 -14.44 -8.41 -9.69
CA HIS A 135 -14.76 -8.41 -8.26
C HIS A 135 -15.35 -9.75 -7.81
N GLU A 136 -16.19 -10.39 -8.63
CA GLU A 136 -16.73 -11.71 -8.31
C GLU A 136 -15.64 -12.79 -8.30
N LEU A 137 -14.73 -12.75 -9.27
CA LEU A 137 -13.58 -13.64 -9.28
C LEU A 137 -12.73 -13.47 -8.01
N MET A 138 -12.48 -12.23 -7.60
CA MET A 138 -11.75 -11.94 -6.35
C MET A 138 -12.51 -12.46 -5.12
N SER A 139 -13.85 -12.38 -5.09
CA SER A 139 -14.65 -12.98 -4.02
C SER A 139 -14.47 -14.49 -3.93
N ARG A 140 -14.49 -15.18 -5.08
CA ARG A 140 -14.30 -16.64 -5.13
C ARG A 140 -12.92 -17.04 -4.63
N ILE A 141 -11.92 -16.26 -4.98
CA ILE A 141 -10.55 -16.42 -4.55
C ILE A 141 -10.41 -16.24 -3.03
N ALA A 142 -11.01 -15.18 -2.48
CA ALA A 142 -10.98 -14.87 -1.06
C ALA A 142 -11.95 -15.73 -0.23
N ARG A 143 -12.73 -16.64 -0.86
CA ARG A 143 -13.72 -17.47 -0.18
C ARG A 143 -13.19 -18.20 1.06
N PRO A 144 -11.98 -18.80 1.06
CA PRO A 144 -11.44 -19.44 2.25
C PRO A 144 -11.33 -18.49 3.46
N ILE A 145 -10.97 -17.23 3.23
CA ILE A 145 -10.87 -16.18 4.27
C ILE A 145 -12.27 -15.77 4.70
N ILE A 146 -13.16 -15.51 3.74
CA ILE A 146 -14.55 -15.09 3.99
C ILE A 146 -15.30 -16.12 4.81
N ASN A 147 -15.10 -17.42 4.54
CA ASN A 147 -15.77 -18.51 5.27
C ASN A 147 -15.41 -18.51 6.75
N GLU A 148 -14.16 -18.20 7.13
CA GLU A 148 -13.75 -18.11 8.53
C GLU A 148 -14.48 -16.95 9.24
N VAL A 149 -14.58 -15.79 8.57
CA VAL A 149 -15.34 -14.64 9.10
C VAL A 149 -16.82 -15.00 9.26
N VAL A 150 -17.45 -15.60 8.25
CA VAL A 150 -18.86 -16.02 8.29
C VAL A 150 -19.11 -17.02 9.43
N ALA A 151 -18.26 -18.04 9.58
CA ALA A 151 -18.39 -19.03 10.65
C ALA A 151 -18.30 -18.41 12.06
N HIS A 152 -17.41 -17.44 12.27
CA HIS A 152 -17.30 -16.75 13.56
C HIS A 152 -18.49 -15.82 13.78
N ARG A 153 -18.95 -15.09 12.76
CA ARG A 153 -20.18 -14.26 12.87
C ARG A 153 -21.39 -15.10 13.28
N GLN A 154 -21.58 -16.27 12.68
CA GLN A 154 -22.64 -17.21 13.04
C GLN A 154 -22.50 -17.69 14.51
N ARG A 155 -21.27 -18.11 14.92
CA ARG A 155 -20.98 -18.55 16.28
C ARG A 155 -21.24 -17.47 17.32
N TRP A 156 -21.01 -16.20 16.96
CA TRP A 156 -21.19 -15.04 17.84
C TRP A 156 -22.57 -14.39 17.70
N ASN A 157 -23.51 -15.02 16.98
CA ASN A 157 -24.85 -14.49 16.68
C ASN A 157 -24.86 -13.10 16.06
N LEU A 158 -23.83 -12.77 15.28
CA LEU A 158 -23.76 -11.53 14.52
C LEU A 158 -24.44 -11.67 13.15
N PRO A 159 -25.09 -10.62 12.63
CA PRO A 159 -25.68 -10.65 11.29
C PRO A 159 -24.61 -10.84 10.22
N THR A 160 -24.90 -11.62 9.18
CA THR A 160 -23.99 -11.81 8.04
C THR A 160 -23.90 -10.54 7.21
N TYR A 161 -22.72 -10.25 6.67
CA TYR A 161 -22.53 -9.17 5.70
C TYR A 161 -23.25 -9.50 4.39
N ARG A 162 -24.06 -8.56 3.88
CA ARG A 162 -24.76 -8.69 2.59
C ARG A 162 -23.87 -8.30 1.42
N HIS A 163 -22.99 -7.34 1.65
CA HIS A 163 -22.01 -6.85 0.68
C HIS A 163 -20.62 -6.78 1.32
N PRO A 164 -19.54 -7.02 0.58
CA PRO A 164 -18.17 -6.92 1.13
C PRO A 164 -17.85 -5.57 1.79
N ASN A 165 -18.44 -4.48 1.32
CA ASN A 165 -18.26 -3.16 1.93
C ASN A 165 -18.93 -3.02 3.32
N ASP A 166 -19.82 -3.94 3.71
CA ASP A 166 -20.46 -3.93 5.04
C ASP A 166 -19.45 -4.22 6.16
N ALA A 167 -18.30 -4.82 5.81
CA ALA A 167 -17.19 -5.04 6.74
C ALA A 167 -16.46 -3.76 7.15
N PHE A 168 -16.70 -2.65 6.48
CA PHE A 168 -16.03 -1.39 6.81
C PHE A 168 -16.88 -0.52 7.72
N SER A 169 -16.20 0.32 8.51
CA SER A 169 -16.83 1.19 9.50
C SER A 169 -17.94 2.06 8.89
N LYS A 170 -19.02 2.19 9.65
CA LYS A 170 -20.08 3.17 9.38
C LYS A 170 -19.86 4.51 10.08
N LEU A 171 -18.83 4.60 10.96
CA LEU A 171 -18.48 5.81 11.69
C LEU A 171 -17.52 6.70 10.90
N ALA A 172 -16.40 6.11 10.45
CA ALA A 172 -15.46 6.76 9.54
C ALA A 172 -14.61 5.71 8.80
N GLN A 173 -14.25 6.01 7.56
CA GLN A 173 -13.28 5.26 6.77
C GLN A 173 -12.22 6.26 6.29
N LEU A 174 -10.97 6.05 6.71
CA LEU A 174 -9.86 6.96 6.44
C LEU A 174 -8.97 6.36 5.35
N CYS A 175 -8.67 7.14 4.33
CA CYS A 175 -7.84 6.71 3.21
C CYS A 175 -6.65 7.67 3.02
N GLN A 176 -5.44 7.11 3.01
CA GLN A 176 -4.20 7.89 2.91
C GLN A 176 -3.93 8.48 1.51
N GLN A 177 -4.73 8.18 0.51
CA GLN A 177 -4.59 8.82 -0.80
C GLN A 177 -5.46 10.09 -0.90
N PRO A 178 -5.11 11.06 -1.76
CA PRO A 178 -6.02 12.16 -2.12
C PRO A 178 -7.09 11.66 -3.08
N ALA A 179 -8.23 12.35 -3.13
CA ALA A 179 -9.35 11.99 -4.01
C ALA A 179 -8.97 12.01 -5.50
N GLU A 180 -8.10 12.94 -5.88
CA GLU A 180 -7.63 13.15 -7.26
C GLU A 180 -6.77 11.99 -7.79
N PHE A 181 -6.22 11.17 -6.88
CA PHE A 181 -5.48 9.96 -7.27
C PHE A 181 -6.39 8.78 -7.55
N GLU A 182 -7.67 8.83 -7.11
CA GLU A 182 -8.62 7.72 -7.30
C GLU A 182 -9.38 7.83 -8.62
N PHE A 183 -9.79 6.69 -9.16
CA PHE A 183 -10.76 6.62 -10.23
C PHE A 183 -12.12 7.20 -9.80
N PRO A 184 -12.94 7.76 -10.72
CA PRO A 184 -14.27 8.24 -10.39
C PRO A 184 -15.14 7.14 -9.78
N ARG A 185 -15.48 7.27 -8.49
CA ARG A 185 -16.34 6.36 -7.74
C ARG A 185 -17.72 6.97 -7.51
N GLN A 186 -18.75 6.13 -7.55
CA GLN A 186 -20.14 6.56 -7.34
C GLN A 186 -20.74 6.01 -6.05
N HIS A 187 -20.09 5.03 -5.41
CA HIS A 187 -20.67 4.26 -4.30
C HIS A 187 -19.78 4.26 -3.04
N LEU A 188 -19.13 5.38 -2.75
CA LEU A 188 -18.47 5.56 -1.46
C LEU A 188 -19.49 6.00 -0.40
N PRO A 189 -19.40 5.48 0.85
CA PRO A 189 -20.26 5.93 1.92
C PRO A 189 -19.93 7.38 2.33
N ALA A 190 -20.91 8.11 2.85
CA ALA A 190 -20.73 9.50 3.29
C ALA A 190 -19.65 9.66 4.40
N CYS A 191 -19.32 8.58 5.12
CA CYS A 191 -18.26 8.56 6.12
C CYS A 191 -16.87 8.19 5.57
N PHE A 192 -16.69 8.15 4.25
CA PHE A 192 -15.41 7.89 3.62
C PHE A 192 -14.61 9.19 3.43
N HIS A 193 -13.36 9.22 3.88
CA HIS A 193 -12.52 10.41 3.87
C HIS A 193 -11.20 10.13 3.15
N PHE A 194 -10.93 10.89 2.12
CA PHE A 194 -9.60 11.01 1.53
C PHE A 194 -8.79 12.01 2.35
N THR A 195 -7.84 11.52 3.14
CA THR A 195 -7.10 12.34 4.10
C THR A 195 -5.68 12.67 3.65
N GLY A 196 -5.18 12.03 2.60
CA GLY A 196 -3.78 12.16 2.19
C GLY A 196 -2.85 11.26 3.02
N PRO A 197 -1.55 11.22 2.66
CA PRO A 197 -0.61 10.25 3.21
C PRO A 197 -0.35 10.43 4.71
N TYR A 198 -0.12 9.30 5.38
CA TYR A 198 0.22 9.23 6.81
C TYR A 198 1.74 9.17 7.00
N SER A 199 2.46 10.08 6.38
CA SER A 199 3.90 10.17 6.52
C SER A 199 4.30 11.15 7.61
N ASN A 200 5.17 10.71 8.52
CA ASN A 200 5.83 11.56 9.48
C ASN A 200 7.34 11.32 9.40
N PRO A 201 8.15 12.30 8.97
CA PRO A 201 9.60 12.15 8.91
C PRO A 201 10.22 11.74 10.25
N ALA A 202 9.67 12.24 11.37
CA ALA A 202 10.18 11.95 12.71
C ALA A 202 9.96 10.49 13.17
N SER A 203 9.06 9.75 12.50
CA SER A 203 8.80 8.32 12.82
C SER A 203 9.69 7.34 12.04
N ARG A 204 10.59 7.84 11.20
CA ARG A 204 11.50 6.99 10.41
C ARG A 204 12.84 6.83 11.11
N GLU A 205 13.36 5.61 11.07
CA GLU A 205 14.71 5.36 11.53
C GLU A 205 15.71 6.13 10.65
N PRO A 206 16.67 6.85 11.25
CA PRO A 206 17.73 7.51 10.49
C PRO A 206 18.50 6.47 9.68
N SER A 207 18.65 6.70 8.39
CA SER A 207 19.51 5.88 7.56
C SER A 207 20.70 6.70 7.07
N SER A 208 21.90 6.13 7.21
CA SER A 208 23.11 6.74 6.68
C SER A 208 23.07 6.71 5.15
N PHE A 209 23.36 7.85 4.52
CA PHE A 209 23.44 7.97 3.07
C PHE A 209 24.54 8.94 2.68
N PRO A 210 25.38 8.59 1.70
CA PRO A 210 26.52 9.40 1.27
C PRO A 210 26.06 10.54 0.33
N PHE A 211 25.44 11.58 0.88
CA PHE A 211 24.93 12.71 0.10
C PHE A 211 26.02 13.45 -0.67
N GLU A 212 27.26 13.38 -0.22
CA GLU A 212 28.46 13.94 -0.87
C GLU A 212 28.79 13.27 -2.20
N GLN A 213 28.29 12.06 -2.44
CA GLN A 213 28.43 11.35 -3.72
C GLN A 213 27.38 11.76 -4.76
N LEU A 214 26.43 12.61 -4.39
CA LEU A 214 25.48 13.15 -5.36
C LEU A 214 26.17 14.20 -6.24
N THR A 215 26.10 13.98 -7.55
CA THR A 215 26.86 14.74 -8.56
C THR A 215 26.20 16.07 -8.97
N GLY A 216 24.99 16.35 -8.51
CA GLY A 216 24.20 17.50 -8.96
C GLY A 216 23.46 17.29 -10.30
N LYS A 217 23.67 16.17 -10.98
CA LYS A 217 22.86 15.77 -12.14
C LYS A 217 21.40 15.48 -11.77
N PRO A 218 20.47 15.47 -12.73
CA PRO A 218 19.11 14.98 -12.50
C PRO A 218 19.12 13.63 -11.78
N LEU A 219 18.41 13.53 -10.64
CA LEU A 219 18.45 12.35 -9.79
C LEU A 219 17.30 11.42 -10.14
N ILE A 220 17.61 10.17 -10.51
CA ILE A 220 16.67 9.07 -10.63
C ILE A 220 16.77 8.22 -9.37
N TYR A 221 15.69 8.16 -8.60
CA TYR A 221 15.61 7.31 -7.41
C TYR A 221 14.86 6.03 -7.73
N ALA A 222 15.45 4.87 -7.47
CA ALA A 222 14.87 3.55 -7.73
C ALA A 222 14.71 2.75 -6.44
N SER A 223 13.46 2.28 -6.17
CA SER A 223 13.17 1.39 -5.04
C SER A 223 12.02 0.45 -5.39
N LEU A 224 12.20 -0.84 -5.12
CA LEU A 224 11.18 -1.87 -5.28
C LEU A 224 10.51 -2.26 -3.95
N GLY A 225 10.65 -1.40 -2.92
CA GLY A 225 10.06 -1.57 -1.60
C GLY A 225 10.82 -2.56 -0.71
N THR A 226 10.20 -2.98 0.39
CA THR A 226 10.82 -3.80 1.43
C THR A 226 10.32 -5.24 1.47
N ILE A 227 9.21 -5.56 0.77
CA ILE A 227 8.56 -6.87 0.85
C ILE A 227 8.97 -7.80 -0.29
N GLN A 228 9.15 -7.27 -1.50
CA GLN A 228 9.44 -8.05 -2.71
C GLN A 228 10.66 -7.51 -3.46
N ASN A 229 11.74 -7.28 -2.72
CA ASN A 229 12.96 -6.65 -3.20
C ASN A 229 14.06 -7.65 -3.64
N GLN A 230 13.80 -8.95 -3.62
CA GLN A 230 14.77 -9.98 -4.02
C GLN A 230 14.90 -10.14 -5.56
N LEU A 231 14.28 -9.26 -6.33
CA LEU A 231 14.36 -9.26 -7.80
C LEU A 231 15.67 -8.61 -8.30
N LEU A 232 16.81 -9.21 -7.97
CA LEU A 232 18.15 -8.67 -8.32
C LEU A 232 18.28 -8.38 -9.82
N GLY A 233 17.74 -9.25 -10.68
CA GLY A 233 17.71 -9.04 -12.13
C GLY A 233 16.95 -7.78 -12.56
N THR A 234 15.95 -7.34 -11.78
CA THR A 234 15.23 -6.09 -12.07
C THR A 234 16.10 -4.87 -11.82
N PHE A 235 16.94 -4.87 -10.78
CA PHE A 235 17.88 -3.78 -10.52
C PHE A 235 18.94 -3.69 -11.62
N GLN A 236 19.38 -4.81 -12.16
CA GLN A 236 20.27 -4.82 -13.32
C GLN A 236 19.60 -4.16 -14.54
N VAL A 237 18.34 -4.53 -14.87
CA VAL A 237 17.58 -3.90 -15.97
C VAL A 237 17.39 -2.40 -15.74
N ILE A 238 17.16 -1.97 -14.49
CA ILE A 238 17.05 -0.54 -14.15
C ILE A 238 18.39 0.17 -14.42
N ALA A 239 19.50 -0.39 -13.98
CA ALA A 239 20.83 0.18 -14.20
C ALA A 239 21.14 0.27 -15.71
N GLU A 240 20.92 -0.80 -16.48
CA GLU A 240 21.08 -0.81 -17.94
C GLU A 240 20.19 0.23 -18.66
N ALA A 241 18.98 0.46 -18.15
CA ALA A 241 18.09 1.45 -18.73
C ALA A 241 18.58 2.88 -18.49
N CYS A 242 19.26 3.13 -17.39
CA CYS A 242 19.71 4.46 -16.96
C CYS A 242 21.15 4.80 -17.40
N GLN A 243 22.00 3.81 -17.75
CA GLN A 243 23.45 4.01 -17.96
C GLN A 243 23.82 5.07 -19.00
N GLU A 244 22.96 5.29 -20.02
CA GLU A 244 23.19 6.26 -21.11
C GLU A 244 22.48 7.60 -20.90
N LEU A 245 21.78 7.76 -19.77
CA LEU A 245 21.09 9.01 -19.45
C LEU A 245 22.04 9.98 -18.76
N ASP A 246 21.93 11.28 -19.09
CA ASP A 246 22.63 12.31 -18.33
C ASP A 246 21.94 12.57 -16.98
N ALA A 247 21.94 11.54 -16.14
CA ALA A 247 21.30 11.51 -14.84
C ALA A 247 22.09 10.63 -13.88
N GLN A 248 21.96 10.86 -12.58
CA GLN A 248 22.52 9.98 -11.56
C GLN A 248 21.43 9.02 -11.05
N LEU A 249 21.75 7.72 -11.05
CA LEU A 249 20.86 6.70 -10.50
C LEU A 249 21.26 6.36 -9.07
N VAL A 250 20.28 6.42 -8.16
CA VAL A 250 20.36 5.89 -6.79
C VAL A 250 19.41 4.71 -6.67
N ILE A 251 19.90 3.56 -6.21
CA ILE A 251 19.12 2.33 -5.99
C ILE A 251 19.07 2.04 -4.49
N ALA A 252 17.85 1.96 -3.92
CA ALA A 252 17.63 1.47 -2.57
C ALA A 252 17.08 0.04 -2.62
N LEU A 253 17.79 -0.91 -1.99
CA LEU A 253 17.47 -2.33 -2.01
C LEU A 253 16.34 -2.72 -1.04
N GLY A 254 16.00 -1.85 -0.09
CA GLY A 254 14.91 -2.04 0.86
C GLY A 254 15.12 -3.16 1.89
N GLY A 255 16.38 -3.49 2.19
CA GLY A 255 16.76 -4.46 3.24
C GLY A 255 16.66 -5.94 2.86
N GLY A 256 16.24 -6.27 1.62
CA GLY A 256 16.19 -7.66 1.16
C GLY A 256 17.50 -8.22 0.66
N SER A 257 18.47 -7.36 0.41
CA SER A 257 19.81 -7.70 -0.10
C SER A 257 20.80 -6.61 0.29
N LYS A 258 22.06 -6.98 0.37
CA LYS A 258 23.15 -6.01 0.61
C LYS A 258 23.75 -5.56 -0.73
N PRO A 259 24.28 -4.32 -0.82
CA PRO A 259 24.94 -3.84 -2.05
C PRO A 259 26.01 -4.79 -2.59
N GLU A 260 26.76 -5.43 -1.68
CA GLU A 260 27.86 -6.37 -2.02
C GLU A 260 27.35 -7.68 -2.65
N SER A 261 26.06 -7.98 -2.51
CA SER A 261 25.45 -9.18 -3.13
C SER A 261 25.08 -8.98 -4.60
N LEU A 262 25.11 -7.73 -5.08
CA LEU A 262 24.84 -7.40 -6.48
C LEU A 262 26.12 -7.53 -7.33
N PRO A 263 26.00 -8.00 -8.58
CA PRO A 263 27.08 -7.86 -9.55
C PRO A 263 27.34 -6.37 -9.82
N ALA A 264 28.48 -6.06 -10.41
CA ALA A 264 28.75 -4.69 -10.86
C ALA A 264 27.65 -4.23 -11.83
N LEU A 265 26.94 -3.17 -11.46
CA LEU A 265 25.82 -2.66 -12.25
C LEU A 265 26.32 -1.65 -13.29
N PRO A 266 25.79 -1.68 -14.52
CA PRO A 266 26.13 -0.72 -15.58
C PRO A 266 25.84 0.72 -15.15
N GLY A 267 26.67 1.68 -15.61
CA GLY A 267 26.51 3.10 -15.27
C GLY A 267 26.90 3.47 -13.84
N SER A 268 27.45 2.52 -13.07
CA SER A 268 27.93 2.74 -11.68
C SER A 268 26.95 3.49 -10.80
N PRO A 269 25.71 3.00 -10.63
CA PRO A 269 24.72 3.65 -9.76
C PRO A 269 25.18 3.65 -8.30
N LEU A 270 24.72 4.62 -7.52
CA LEU A 270 24.88 4.59 -6.08
C LEU A 270 23.87 3.61 -5.49
N VAL A 271 24.34 2.48 -4.95
CA VAL A 271 23.51 1.43 -4.39
C VAL A 271 23.61 1.41 -2.87
N VAL A 272 22.48 1.43 -2.19
CA VAL A 272 22.38 1.38 -0.73
C VAL A 272 21.36 0.35 -0.28
N GLU A 273 21.57 -0.24 0.90
CA GLU A 273 20.61 -1.17 1.49
C GLU A 273 19.29 -0.46 1.82
N TYR A 274 19.39 0.64 2.56
CA TYR A 274 18.29 1.57 2.87
C TYR A 274 18.69 2.99 2.50
N ALA A 275 17.70 3.79 2.16
CA ALA A 275 17.90 5.19 1.80
C ALA A 275 16.95 6.10 2.59
N PRO A 276 17.37 7.34 2.92
CA PRO A 276 16.48 8.36 3.45
C PRO A 276 15.53 8.86 2.33
N GLN A 277 14.53 8.03 2.02
CA GLN A 277 13.65 8.20 0.85
C GLN A 277 13.04 9.59 0.75
N LEU A 278 12.55 10.15 1.87
CA LEU A 278 11.92 11.48 1.86
C LEU A 278 12.89 12.59 1.42
N GLU A 279 14.15 12.52 1.88
CA GLU A 279 15.18 13.50 1.52
C GLU A 279 15.63 13.35 0.06
N LEU A 280 15.73 12.11 -0.42
CA LEU A 280 16.08 11.83 -1.83
C LEU A 280 14.95 12.25 -2.76
N LEU A 281 13.66 12.04 -2.39
CA LEU A 281 12.54 12.45 -3.20
C LEU A 281 12.43 13.98 -3.34
N GLN A 282 12.90 14.76 -2.35
CA GLN A 282 12.99 16.23 -2.49
C GLN A 282 13.96 16.66 -3.59
N ARG A 283 14.93 15.80 -3.94
CA ARG A 283 15.97 16.06 -4.94
C ARG A 283 15.73 15.30 -6.25
N ALA A 284 14.83 14.31 -6.22
CA ALA A 284 14.59 13.44 -7.35
C ALA A 284 13.85 14.15 -8.50
N THR A 285 14.26 13.85 -9.70
CA THR A 285 13.59 14.26 -10.95
C THR A 285 12.59 13.18 -11.40
N LEU A 286 12.87 11.93 -11.08
CA LEU A 286 12.06 10.77 -11.42
C LEU A 286 12.22 9.67 -10.37
N THR A 287 11.13 8.97 -10.08
CA THR A 287 11.14 7.75 -9.25
C THR A 287 10.86 6.52 -10.09
N ILE A 288 11.67 5.46 -9.96
CA ILE A 288 11.35 4.12 -10.46
C ILE A 288 10.86 3.30 -9.26
N THR A 289 9.62 2.81 -9.32
CA THR A 289 8.97 2.17 -8.17
C THR A 289 8.20 0.92 -8.56
N HIS A 290 8.04 -0.02 -7.61
CA HIS A 290 7.11 -1.15 -7.74
C HIS A 290 5.62 -0.73 -7.65
N ALA A 291 5.33 0.58 -7.57
CA ALA A 291 4.00 1.12 -7.32
C ALA A 291 3.43 0.80 -5.93
N GLY A 292 4.27 0.65 -4.90
CA GLY A 292 3.79 0.61 -3.51
C GLY A 292 3.17 1.94 -3.12
N MET A 293 2.03 1.92 -2.42
CA MET A 293 1.24 3.12 -2.13
C MET A 293 2.07 4.20 -1.42
N ASN A 294 2.87 3.85 -0.41
CA ASN A 294 3.66 4.83 0.33
C ASN A 294 4.69 5.53 -0.56
N THR A 295 5.51 4.78 -1.30
CA THR A 295 6.52 5.37 -2.21
C THR A 295 5.84 6.22 -3.29
N THR A 296 4.69 5.79 -3.80
CA THR A 296 3.90 6.53 -4.79
C THR A 296 3.43 7.87 -4.22
N LEU A 297 2.79 7.87 -3.06
CA LEU A 297 2.28 9.08 -2.43
C LEU A 297 3.40 10.03 -1.99
N GLU A 298 4.52 9.50 -1.51
CA GLU A 298 5.70 10.30 -1.14
C GLU A 298 6.36 10.94 -2.37
N SER A 299 6.45 10.23 -3.49
CA SER A 299 6.91 10.80 -4.75
C SER A 299 5.99 11.94 -5.20
N LEU A 300 4.68 11.72 -5.18
CA LEU A 300 3.68 12.73 -5.55
C LEU A 300 3.65 13.91 -4.58
N ALA A 301 3.84 13.68 -3.27
CA ALA A 301 3.97 14.74 -2.26
C ALA A 301 5.16 15.67 -2.52
N ASN A 302 6.19 15.18 -3.23
CA ASN A 302 7.34 15.95 -3.69
C ASN A 302 7.19 16.41 -5.15
N GLY A 303 6.04 16.16 -5.78
CA GLY A 303 5.79 16.49 -7.18
C GLY A 303 6.68 15.72 -8.15
N VAL A 304 7.17 14.53 -7.79
CA VAL A 304 8.07 13.70 -8.60
C VAL A 304 7.26 12.72 -9.44
N PRO A 305 7.35 12.77 -10.78
CA PRO A 305 6.74 11.79 -11.66
C PRO A 305 7.49 10.45 -11.56
N MET A 306 6.87 9.37 -12.06
CA MET A 306 7.43 8.05 -11.84
C MET A 306 7.30 7.10 -13.03
N VAL A 307 8.15 6.05 -13.01
CA VAL A 307 7.96 4.85 -13.83
C VAL A 307 7.66 3.69 -12.89
N ALA A 308 6.48 3.09 -13.04
CA ALA A 308 5.99 2.02 -12.19
C ALA A 308 6.26 0.64 -12.79
N ILE A 309 6.83 -0.27 -12.00
CA ILE A 309 7.06 -1.69 -12.33
C ILE A 309 6.27 -2.52 -11.32
N PRO A 310 4.93 -2.68 -11.48
CA PRO A 310 4.11 -3.38 -10.50
C PRO A 310 4.46 -4.88 -10.46
N ILE A 311 4.58 -5.42 -9.24
CA ILE A 311 5.00 -6.80 -8.97
C ILE A 311 3.80 -7.62 -8.49
N ALA A 312 3.14 -7.21 -7.40
CA ALA A 312 2.07 -7.99 -6.75
C ALA A 312 1.11 -7.11 -5.92
N ASN A 313 0.17 -7.75 -5.23
CA ASN A 313 -0.80 -7.16 -4.30
C ASN A 313 -1.65 -6.05 -4.94
N ASP A 314 -1.67 -4.86 -4.35
CA ASP A 314 -2.38 -3.66 -4.85
C ASP A 314 -1.56 -2.84 -5.86
N GLN A 315 -0.28 -3.17 -6.04
CA GLN A 315 0.62 -2.44 -6.93
C GLN A 315 0.09 -2.31 -8.38
N PRO A 316 -0.54 -3.34 -8.99
CA PRO A 316 -1.17 -3.18 -10.30
C PRO A 316 -2.25 -2.09 -10.31
N GLY A 317 -3.06 -2.01 -9.28
CA GLY A 317 -4.11 -1.00 -9.15
C GLY A 317 -3.57 0.41 -8.87
N VAL A 318 -2.49 0.52 -8.11
CA VAL A 318 -1.76 1.78 -7.90
C VAL A 318 -1.12 2.23 -9.22
N ALA A 319 -0.46 1.33 -9.94
CA ALA A 319 0.14 1.61 -11.25
C ALA A 319 -0.92 2.09 -12.28
N ALA A 320 -2.11 1.48 -12.27
CA ALA A 320 -3.20 1.93 -13.11
C ALA A 320 -3.63 3.38 -12.80
N ARG A 321 -3.54 3.82 -11.54
CA ARG A 321 -3.82 5.20 -11.12
C ARG A 321 -2.70 6.17 -11.48
N ILE A 322 -1.44 5.72 -11.40
CA ILE A 322 -0.29 6.50 -11.89
C ILE A 322 -0.48 6.84 -13.37
N ALA A 323 -0.85 5.84 -14.18
CA ALA A 323 -1.14 6.06 -15.60
C ALA A 323 -2.39 6.93 -15.83
N TRP A 324 -3.46 6.70 -15.06
CA TRP A 324 -4.72 7.44 -15.14
C TRP A 324 -4.55 8.93 -14.84
N THR A 325 -3.79 9.24 -13.80
CA THR A 325 -3.50 10.63 -13.40
C THR A 325 -2.45 11.29 -14.27
N GLY A 326 -1.82 10.55 -15.19
CA GLY A 326 -0.73 11.03 -16.01
C GLY A 326 0.50 11.45 -15.20
N THR A 327 0.68 10.88 -14.01
CA THR A 327 1.84 11.16 -13.15
C THR A 327 3.01 10.24 -13.42
N GLY A 328 2.88 9.31 -14.36
CA GLY A 328 3.96 8.41 -14.76
C GLY A 328 3.55 7.37 -15.78
N GLU A 329 4.50 6.51 -16.11
CA GLU A 329 4.40 5.40 -17.04
C GLU A 329 4.39 4.06 -16.29
N VAL A 330 3.83 3.03 -16.92
CA VAL A 330 3.77 1.67 -16.35
C VAL A 330 4.48 0.69 -17.26
N VAL A 331 5.48 0.00 -16.73
CA VAL A 331 6.18 -1.09 -17.41
C VAL A 331 5.91 -2.39 -16.65
N PRO A 332 4.97 -3.24 -17.10
CA PRO A 332 4.67 -4.50 -16.40
C PRO A 332 5.90 -5.40 -16.30
N LEU A 333 6.12 -6.03 -15.13
CA LEU A 333 7.29 -6.88 -14.86
C LEU A 333 7.49 -7.95 -15.94
N LYS A 334 6.41 -8.59 -16.41
CA LYS A 334 6.47 -9.62 -17.48
C LYS A 334 6.94 -9.08 -18.85
N ARG A 335 6.95 -7.78 -19.06
CA ARG A 335 7.38 -7.11 -20.29
C ARG A 335 8.60 -6.22 -20.08
N LEU A 336 9.20 -6.29 -18.89
CA LEU A 336 10.35 -5.49 -18.52
C LEU A 336 11.57 -5.84 -19.38
N SER A 337 12.17 -4.82 -19.95
CA SER A 337 13.48 -4.86 -20.61
C SER A 337 14.13 -3.48 -20.49
N SER A 338 15.46 -3.43 -20.57
CA SER A 338 16.21 -2.16 -20.47
C SER A 338 15.76 -1.15 -21.53
N SER A 339 15.48 -1.58 -22.75
CA SER A 339 15.01 -0.70 -23.84
C SER A 339 13.61 -0.12 -23.58
N LYS A 340 12.66 -0.93 -23.10
CA LYS A 340 11.32 -0.45 -22.77
C LYS A 340 11.33 0.48 -21.57
N LEU A 341 12.11 0.13 -20.55
CA LEU A 341 12.24 0.96 -19.36
C LEU A 341 12.90 2.29 -19.70
N ARG A 342 13.99 2.29 -20.50
CA ARG A 342 14.65 3.50 -20.98
C ARG A 342 13.69 4.39 -21.78
N SER A 343 12.86 3.80 -22.65
CA SER A 343 11.87 4.55 -23.42
C SER A 343 10.82 5.20 -22.50
N ALA A 344 10.33 4.50 -21.48
CA ALA A 344 9.39 5.05 -20.50
C ALA A 344 10.03 6.18 -19.68
N ILE A 345 11.26 5.98 -19.18
CA ILE A 345 12.03 7.01 -18.47
C ILE A 345 12.22 8.24 -19.37
N GLY A 346 12.64 8.04 -20.62
CA GLY A 346 12.84 9.13 -21.58
C GLY A 346 11.58 9.96 -21.79
N ARG A 347 10.41 9.35 -21.97
CA ARG A 347 9.13 10.07 -22.08
C ARG A 347 8.81 10.85 -20.81
N VAL A 348 8.90 10.22 -19.64
CA VAL A 348 8.58 10.89 -18.37
C VAL A 348 9.51 12.08 -18.09
N LEU A 349 10.79 12.01 -18.49
CA LEU A 349 11.74 13.11 -18.34
C LEU A 349 11.55 14.22 -19.37
N SER A 350 11.18 13.90 -20.63
CA SER A 350 11.08 14.86 -21.72
C SER A 350 9.72 15.55 -21.81
N GLU A 351 8.64 14.86 -21.46
CA GLU A 351 7.27 15.38 -21.57
C GLU A 351 6.88 16.10 -20.27
N LYS A 352 6.76 17.43 -20.32
CA LYS A 352 6.45 18.28 -19.15
C LYS A 352 5.15 17.92 -18.46
N THR A 353 4.20 17.34 -19.18
CA THR A 353 2.87 16.95 -18.66
C THR A 353 2.94 16.00 -17.46
N TYR A 354 3.90 15.07 -17.43
CA TYR A 354 4.06 14.18 -16.27
C TYR A 354 4.45 14.96 -15.00
N ARG A 355 5.38 15.89 -15.13
CA ARG A 355 5.81 16.74 -14.00
C ARG A 355 4.69 17.67 -13.56
N GLU A 356 3.96 18.28 -14.49
CA GLU A 356 2.83 19.16 -14.21
C GLU A 356 1.72 18.41 -13.48
N ASN A 357 1.42 17.17 -13.90
CA ASN A 357 0.46 16.30 -13.24
C ASN A 357 0.93 15.92 -11.81
N ALA A 358 2.21 15.58 -11.64
CA ALA A 358 2.78 15.28 -10.33
C ALA A 358 2.72 16.51 -9.38
N LEU A 359 2.95 17.72 -9.90
CA LEU A 359 2.80 18.97 -9.12
C LEU A 359 1.33 19.25 -8.76
N ARG A 360 0.38 18.98 -9.65
CA ARG A 360 -1.06 19.07 -9.32
C ARG A 360 -1.41 18.09 -8.21
N MET A 361 -0.89 16.87 -8.27
CA MET A 361 -1.11 15.86 -7.22
C MET A 361 -0.46 16.27 -5.89
N GLN A 362 0.72 16.93 -5.92
CA GLN A 362 1.33 17.51 -4.72
C GLN A 362 0.40 18.49 -4.03
N VAL A 363 -0.27 19.36 -4.79
CA VAL A 363 -1.25 20.31 -4.24
C VAL A 363 -2.44 19.57 -3.63
N ALA A 364 -3.00 18.57 -4.33
CA ALA A 364 -4.11 17.76 -3.84
C ALA A 364 -3.76 17.05 -2.52
N ILE A 365 -2.57 16.47 -2.43
CA ILE A 365 -2.07 15.83 -1.20
C ILE A 365 -2.01 16.83 -0.04
N ARG A 366 -1.50 18.02 -0.26
CA ARG A 366 -1.45 19.07 0.79
C ARG A 366 -2.85 19.48 1.25
N GLN A 367 -3.79 19.62 0.32
CA GLN A 367 -5.18 19.99 0.61
C GLN A 367 -5.97 18.91 1.33
N ALA A 368 -5.60 17.64 1.13
CA ALA A 368 -6.24 16.50 1.78
C ALA A 368 -6.09 16.50 3.31
N GLY A 369 -5.06 17.17 3.86
CA GLY A 369 -4.90 17.43 5.29
C GLY A 369 -4.08 16.43 6.08
N GLY A 370 -3.74 15.27 5.51
CA GLY A 370 -2.82 14.29 6.10
C GLY A 370 -3.24 13.73 7.45
N ILE A 371 -2.25 13.40 8.26
CA ILE A 371 -2.41 12.83 9.61
C ILE A 371 -3.29 13.73 10.50
N LYS A 372 -3.12 15.06 10.43
CA LYS A 372 -3.91 15.98 11.27
C LYS A 372 -5.40 15.80 11.04
N ARG A 373 -5.84 15.82 9.78
CA ARG A 373 -7.25 15.59 9.44
C ARG A 373 -7.74 14.23 9.85
N ALA A 374 -6.91 13.20 9.72
CA ALA A 374 -7.26 11.85 10.15
C ALA A 374 -7.47 11.80 11.68
N ILE A 375 -6.59 12.45 12.47
CA ILE A 375 -6.71 12.54 13.93
C ILE A 375 -8.00 13.30 14.32
N ASP A 376 -8.27 14.46 13.72
CA ASP A 376 -9.49 15.24 14.01
C ASP A 376 -10.76 14.39 13.80
N ILE A 377 -10.79 13.53 12.76
CA ILE A 377 -11.91 12.63 12.49
C ILE A 377 -11.99 11.51 13.54
N VAL A 378 -10.85 10.92 13.91
CA VAL A 378 -10.78 9.88 14.94
C VAL A 378 -11.29 10.42 16.27
N GLU A 379 -10.79 11.56 16.72
CA GLU A 379 -11.21 12.22 17.97
C GLU A 379 -12.70 12.52 17.96
N GLN A 380 -13.24 13.01 16.85
CA GLN A 380 -14.67 13.29 16.73
C GLN A 380 -15.51 12.00 16.83
N VAL A 381 -15.09 10.89 16.20
CA VAL A 381 -15.78 9.60 16.31
C VAL A 381 -15.75 9.10 17.75
N VAL A 382 -14.57 9.11 18.39
CA VAL A 382 -14.39 8.63 19.78
C VAL A 382 -15.23 9.47 20.75
N ALA A 383 -15.20 10.80 20.62
CA ALA A 383 -15.94 11.68 21.51
C ALA A 383 -17.46 11.59 21.34
N THR A 384 -17.97 11.29 20.16
CA THR A 384 -19.42 11.38 19.87
C THR A 384 -20.11 10.03 19.67
N GLY A 385 -19.38 8.98 19.33
CA GLY A 385 -19.92 7.69 18.87
C GLY A 385 -20.73 7.79 17.57
N LYS A 386 -20.65 8.91 16.83
CA LYS A 386 -21.47 9.18 15.66
C LYS A 386 -20.66 9.19 14.37
N PRO A 387 -21.31 8.88 13.22
CA PRO A 387 -20.67 8.99 11.93
C PRO A 387 -20.17 10.41 11.62
N VAL A 388 -18.91 10.52 11.22
CA VAL A 388 -18.37 11.75 10.66
C VAL A 388 -18.55 11.73 9.15
N ARG A 389 -19.23 12.73 8.59
CA ARG A 389 -19.51 12.81 7.16
C ARG A 389 -18.42 13.57 6.42
N SER A 390 -18.05 13.07 5.25
CA SER A 390 -17.13 13.76 4.35
C SER A 390 -17.79 15.01 3.75
N ARG A 391 -16.99 16.06 3.54
CA ARG A 391 -17.42 17.26 2.82
C ARG A 391 -17.52 17.07 1.31
N LEU A 392 -17.12 15.91 0.81
CA LEU A 392 -17.13 15.54 -0.62
C LEU A 392 -18.41 14.79 -1.04
N SER A 393 -19.39 14.69 -0.15
CA SER A 393 -20.69 14.06 -0.43
C SER A 393 -21.74 15.09 -0.85
#